data_f19a0c7b920aaadba654bda6f250c9ac
#
_entry.id   f19a0c7b920aaadba654bda6f250c9ac
#
_cell.length_a   1.000
_cell.length_b   1.000
_cell.length_c   1.000
_cell.angle_alpha   90.00
_cell.angle_beta   90.00
_cell.angle_gamma   90.00
#
_symmetry.space_group_name_H-M   'P 1'
#
loop_
_entity.id
_entity.type
_entity.pdbx_description
1 polymer ?
#
loop_
_entity_poly.entity_id
_entity_poly.type
_entity_poly.pdbx_seq_one_letter_code
_entity_poly.pdbx_strand_id
1 'polypeptide(L)'
;MKLSNLMYLFYFLKKTDWKKLSFHRTYIMNKNSISGFRLDVDMIICTLRYGFSFHEYYYYGLWEKDAAQRSEYASMGYMYEFQKIFNPINTRVVLSDKNKFNIAYAEFLHRKIINPILSSKIIIDDFLQGQQKVVLKKSNGSQGKDVEIIRVADMSSSYLKQYAELK
;
A
#
# COMPACT_ATOMS: atom_id res chain seq x y z
N MET A 1 6.22 -0.88 27.73
CA MET A 1 6.60 -0.56 26.34
C MET A 1 7.00 -1.86 25.66
N LYS A 2 6.39 -2.20 24.52
CA LYS A 2 6.78 -3.40 23.75
C LYS A 2 8.04 -3.06 22.94
N LEU A 3 9.01 -3.99 22.85
CA LEU A 3 10.21 -3.79 22.02
C LEU A 3 9.88 -3.51 20.56
N SER A 4 8.80 -4.11 20.04
CA SER A 4 8.26 -3.83 18.69
C SER A 4 7.94 -2.35 18.45
N ASN A 5 7.43 -1.64 19.45
CA ASN A 5 7.06 -0.22 19.30
C ASN A 5 8.30 0.69 19.14
N LEU A 6 9.43 0.31 19.72
CA LEU A 6 10.69 1.02 19.45
C LEU A 6 11.15 0.82 18.00
N MET A 7 11.01 -0.38 17.46
CA MET A 7 11.29 -0.64 16.04
C MET A 7 10.34 0.16 15.12
N TYR A 8 9.06 0.30 15.49
CA TYR A 8 8.10 1.13 14.75
C TYR A 8 8.48 2.59 14.77
N LEU A 9 8.99 3.12 15.89
CA LEU A 9 9.47 4.50 15.93
C LEU A 9 10.54 4.75 14.87
N PHE A 10 11.57 3.90 14.81
CA PHE A 10 12.63 4.02 13.78
C PHE A 10 12.09 3.84 12.36
N TYR A 11 11.16 2.92 12.16
CA TYR A 11 10.52 2.73 10.86
C TYR A 11 9.75 3.99 10.44
N PHE A 12 8.95 4.59 11.34
CA PHE A 12 8.18 5.78 11.03
C PHE A 12 9.07 7.01 10.82
N LEU A 13 10.14 7.17 11.59
CA LEU A 13 11.15 8.22 11.35
C LEU A 13 11.70 8.17 9.91
N LYS A 14 11.94 6.97 9.39
CA LYS A 14 12.48 6.77 8.03
C LYS A 14 11.43 6.92 6.93
N LYS A 15 10.18 6.54 7.18
CA LYS A 15 9.12 6.41 6.15
C LYS A 15 8.11 7.54 6.13
N THR A 16 8.12 8.43 7.11
CA THR A 16 7.19 9.55 7.20
C THR A 16 7.44 10.59 6.10
N ASP A 17 6.36 11.03 5.47
CA ASP A 17 6.35 12.25 4.68
C ASP A 17 6.38 13.47 5.62
N TRP A 18 7.57 13.97 5.86
CA TRP A 18 7.81 15.08 6.78
C TRP A 18 7.15 16.38 6.35
N LYS A 19 7.01 16.62 5.04
CA LYS A 19 6.33 17.81 4.52
C LYS A 19 4.85 17.79 4.90
N LYS A 20 4.19 16.65 4.67
CA LYS A 20 2.79 16.45 5.03
C LYS A 20 2.59 16.48 6.56
N LEU A 21 3.50 15.87 7.32
CA LEU A 21 3.44 15.90 8.78
C LEU A 21 3.56 17.32 9.33
N SER A 22 4.52 18.11 8.82
CA SER A 22 4.71 19.52 9.20
C SER A 22 3.47 20.35 8.91
N PHE A 23 2.79 20.13 7.79
CA PHE A 23 1.54 20.79 7.46
C PHE A 23 0.45 20.49 8.52
N HIS A 24 0.23 19.22 8.87
CA HIS A 24 -0.74 18.85 9.91
C HIS A 24 -0.37 19.44 11.27
N ARG A 25 0.89 19.36 11.66
CA ARG A 25 1.41 19.92 12.90
C ARG A 25 1.11 21.42 13.01
N THR A 26 1.50 22.19 11.99
CA THR A 26 1.29 23.65 11.96
C THR A 26 -0.21 23.99 11.99
N TYR A 27 -1.03 23.27 11.25
CA TYR A 27 -2.49 23.46 11.26
C TYR A 27 -3.07 23.27 12.67
N ILE A 28 -2.71 22.19 13.38
CA ILE A 28 -3.22 21.91 14.73
C ILE A 28 -2.71 22.91 15.76
N MET A 29 -1.43 23.31 15.69
CA MET A 29 -0.87 24.34 16.54
C MET A 29 -1.67 25.64 16.44
N ASN A 30 -1.95 26.10 15.23
CA ASN A 30 -2.65 27.35 14.98
C ASN A 30 -4.13 27.27 15.37
N LYS A 31 -4.79 26.15 15.08
CA LYS A 31 -6.22 25.97 15.37
C LYS A 31 -6.52 25.84 16.85
N ASN A 32 -5.68 25.12 17.60
CA ASN A 32 -5.97 24.74 19.00
C ASN A 32 -5.05 25.45 20.00
N SER A 33 -4.16 26.35 19.56
CA SER A 33 -3.18 27.06 20.40
C SER A 33 -2.32 26.09 21.25
N ILE A 34 -1.96 24.94 20.68
CA ILE A 34 -1.15 23.92 21.35
C ILE A 34 0.32 24.13 21.00
N SER A 35 1.21 24.04 22.00
CA SER A 35 2.66 24.08 21.75
C SER A 35 3.12 22.92 20.85
N GLY A 36 3.92 23.24 19.81
CA GLY A 36 4.48 22.25 18.91
C GLY A 36 5.35 21.22 19.64
N PHE A 37 6.11 21.64 20.63
CA PHE A 37 6.91 20.74 21.46
C PHE A 37 6.04 19.71 22.20
N ARG A 38 4.90 20.15 22.76
CA ARG A 38 3.93 19.26 23.42
C ARG A 38 3.39 18.22 22.44
N LEU A 39 3.00 18.64 21.23
CA LEU A 39 2.53 17.72 20.19
C LEU A 39 3.60 16.70 19.80
N ASP A 40 4.84 17.12 19.61
CA ASP A 40 5.95 16.25 19.20
C ASP A 40 6.25 15.20 20.27
N VAL A 41 6.33 15.59 21.54
CA VAL A 41 6.56 14.68 22.67
C VAL A 41 5.41 13.69 22.82
N ASP A 42 4.17 14.16 22.78
CA ASP A 42 2.99 13.31 22.91
C ASP A 42 2.86 12.34 21.72
N MET A 43 3.16 12.76 20.51
CA MET A 43 3.21 11.92 19.33
C MET A 43 4.23 10.77 19.49
N ILE A 44 5.43 11.06 19.98
CA ILE A 44 6.45 10.03 20.26
C ILE A 44 5.98 9.07 21.34
N ILE A 45 5.37 9.57 22.41
CA ILE A 45 4.78 8.74 23.48
C ILE A 45 3.68 7.83 22.91
N CYS A 46 2.80 8.36 22.07
CA CYS A 46 1.77 7.56 21.40
C CYS A 46 2.34 6.45 20.53
N THR A 47 3.41 6.72 19.79
CA THR A 47 4.12 5.70 19.01
C THR A 47 4.71 4.62 19.91
N LEU A 48 5.43 5.00 20.96
CA LEU A 48 6.10 4.06 21.86
C LEU A 48 5.14 3.24 22.72
N ARG A 49 4.00 3.81 23.10
CA ARG A 49 3.04 3.15 23.98
C ARG A 49 2.01 2.31 23.23
N TYR A 50 1.49 2.83 22.12
CA TYR A 50 0.36 2.25 21.39
C TYR A 50 0.71 1.78 19.98
N GLY A 51 1.89 2.16 19.44
CA GLY A 51 2.31 1.78 18.08
C GLY A 51 1.67 2.61 16.98
N PHE A 52 1.18 3.82 17.27
CA PHE A 52 0.67 4.74 16.24
C PHE A 52 1.79 5.29 15.36
N SER A 53 1.51 5.42 14.08
CA SER A 53 2.35 6.21 13.19
C SER A 53 2.16 7.71 13.44
N PHE A 54 3.12 8.53 12.99
CA PHE A 54 3.04 9.99 13.17
C PHE A 54 1.84 10.61 12.45
N HIS A 55 1.46 10.06 11.30
CA HIS A 55 0.26 10.53 10.60
C HIS A 55 -1.03 10.15 11.31
N GLU A 56 -1.12 8.92 11.87
CA GLU A 56 -2.30 8.50 12.65
C GLU A 56 -2.52 9.37 13.87
N TYR A 57 -1.44 9.85 14.51
CA TYR A 57 -1.54 10.78 15.63
C TYR A 57 -2.39 12.01 15.28
N TYR A 58 -2.16 12.59 14.10
CA TYR A 58 -2.93 13.74 13.63
C TYR A 58 -4.29 13.34 13.04
N TYR A 59 -4.39 12.25 12.33
CA TYR A 59 -5.67 11.84 11.71
C TYR A 59 -6.73 11.45 12.72
N TYR A 60 -6.33 10.81 13.82
CA TYR A 60 -7.28 10.41 14.87
C TYR A 60 -7.45 11.44 15.97
N GLY A 61 -6.78 12.59 15.89
CA GLY A 61 -6.86 13.63 16.93
C GLY A 61 -6.37 13.15 18.29
N LEU A 62 -5.28 12.37 18.32
CA LEU A 62 -4.84 11.72 19.56
C LEU A 62 -4.36 12.71 20.61
N TRP A 63 -3.99 13.95 20.25
CA TRP A 63 -3.61 15.01 21.18
C TRP A 63 -4.77 15.45 22.11
N GLU A 64 -6.03 15.18 21.73
CA GLU A 64 -7.24 15.49 22.50
C GLU A 64 -7.76 14.30 23.31
N LYS A 65 -7.15 13.13 23.17
CA LYS A 65 -7.64 11.87 23.71
C LYS A 65 -6.84 11.44 24.93
N ASP A 66 -7.54 10.91 25.92
CA ASP A 66 -6.94 10.29 27.09
C ASP A 66 -6.40 8.87 26.78
N ALA A 67 -5.79 8.23 27.77
CA ALA A 67 -5.17 6.92 27.60
C ALA A 67 -6.17 5.80 27.28
N ALA A 68 -7.38 5.85 27.82
CA ALA A 68 -8.44 4.88 27.56
C ALA A 68 -8.94 5.02 26.13
N GLN A 69 -9.28 6.22 25.71
CA GLN A 69 -9.70 6.52 24.35
C GLN A 69 -8.65 6.13 23.29
N ARG A 70 -7.35 6.41 23.56
CA ARG A 70 -6.26 6.01 22.66
C ARG A 70 -6.15 4.50 22.51
N SER A 71 -6.45 3.73 23.56
CA SER A 71 -6.39 2.27 23.52
C SER A 71 -7.51 1.60 22.70
N GLU A 72 -8.57 2.33 22.38
CA GLU A 72 -9.67 1.85 21.53
C GLU A 72 -9.35 1.84 20.03
N TYR A 73 -8.27 2.52 19.63
CA TYR A 73 -7.88 2.59 18.22
C TYR A 73 -6.90 1.48 17.84
N ALA A 74 -7.16 0.86 16.70
CA ALA A 74 -6.23 -0.06 16.07
C ALA A 74 -5.10 0.71 15.37
N SER A 75 -3.96 0.87 16.03
CA SER A 75 -2.78 1.54 15.46
C SER A 75 -2.16 0.72 14.33
N MET A 76 -1.36 1.36 13.47
CA MET A 76 -0.61 0.68 12.39
C MET A 76 0.29 -0.44 12.95
N GLY A 77 0.95 -0.20 14.09
CA GLY A 77 1.76 -1.23 14.75
C GLY A 77 0.92 -2.41 15.24
N TYR A 78 -0.26 -2.17 15.83
CA TYR A 78 -1.19 -3.24 16.22
C TYR A 78 -1.68 -4.02 15.00
N MET A 79 -2.11 -3.34 13.95
CA MET A 79 -2.60 -3.98 12.73
C MET A 79 -1.51 -4.80 12.03
N TYR A 80 -0.26 -4.35 12.08
CA TYR A 80 0.86 -5.12 11.53
C TYR A 80 1.08 -6.44 12.30
N GLU A 81 1.06 -6.40 13.64
CA GLU A 81 1.18 -7.61 14.45
C GLU A 81 -0.02 -8.56 14.25
N PHE A 82 -1.23 -8.01 14.18
CA PHE A 82 -2.43 -8.77 13.87
C PHE A 82 -2.32 -9.48 12.52
N GLN A 83 -1.87 -8.76 11.47
CA GLN A 83 -1.71 -9.34 10.15
C GLN A 83 -0.63 -10.44 10.09
N LYS A 84 0.42 -10.38 10.90
CA LYS A 84 1.41 -11.46 10.97
C LYS A 84 0.79 -12.78 11.44
N ILE A 85 -0.16 -12.71 12.35
CA ILE A 85 -0.82 -13.89 12.93
C ILE A 85 -1.88 -14.43 11.96
N PHE A 86 -2.77 -13.58 11.45
CA PHE A 86 -3.92 -13.99 10.65
C PHE A 86 -3.62 -14.12 9.15
N ASN A 87 -2.57 -13.44 8.65
CA ASN A 87 -2.14 -13.49 7.26
C ASN A 87 -0.63 -13.76 7.18
N PRO A 88 -0.17 -14.97 7.50
CA PRO A 88 1.23 -15.31 7.44
C PRO A 88 1.77 -15.15 6.00
N ILE A 89 3.06 -14.82 5.88
CA ILE A 89 3.67 -14.41 4.60
C ILE A 89 3.53 -15.45 3.49
N ASN A 90 3.58 -16.73 3.86
CA ASN A 90 3.44 -17.84 2.92
C ASN A 90 2.05 -17.92 2.26
N THR A 91 0.99 -17.54 2.97
CA THR A 91 -0.37 -17.53 2.42
C THR A 91 -0.70 -16.25 1.66
N ARG A 92 -0.22 -15.09 2.13
CA ARG A 92 -0.50 -13.81 1.47
C ARG A 92 0.28 -13.57 0.17
N VAL A 93 1.29 -14.38 -0.14
CA VAL A 93 2.05 -14.29 -1.40
C VAL A 93 1.12 -14.35 -2.63
N VAL A 94 0.05 -15.15 -2.56
CA VAL A 94 -0.96 -15.23 -3.62
C VAL A 94 -1.64 -13.87 -3.85
N LEU A 95 -1.90 -13.11 -2.80
CA LEU A 95 -2.56 -11.80 -2.89
C LEU A 95 -1.62 -10.67 -3.31
N SER A 96 -0.31 -10.83 -3.09
CA SER A 96 0.68 -9.80 -3.42
C SER A 96 1.20 -9.88 -4.86
N ASP A 97 1.03 -11.02 -5.53
CA ASP A 97 1.40 -11.24 -6.93
C ASP A 97 0.16 -11.49 -7.79
N LYS A 98 -0.12 -10.56 -8.74
CA LYS A 98 -1.31 -10.64 -9.59
C LYS A 98 -1.36 -11.89 -10.47
N ASN A 99 -0.20 -12.42 -10.88
CA ASN A 99 -0.17 -13.66 -11.67
C ASN A 99 -0.60 -14.85 -10.83
N LYS A 100 -0.08 -14.96 -9.60
CA LYS A 100 -0.49 -16.01 -8.64
C LYS A 100 -1.96 -15.86 -8.26
N PHE A 101 -2.42 -14.64 -8.03
CA PHE A 101 -3.81 -14.35 -7.76
C PHE A 101 -4.72 -14.76 -8.92
N ASN A 102 -4.36 -14.41 -10.15
CA ASN A 102 -5.15 -14.74 -11.35
C ASN A 102 -5.26 -16.25 -11.57
N ILE A 103 -4.21 -17.00 -11.27
CA ILE A 103 -4.23 -18.48 -11.35
C ILE A 103 -5.09 -19.07 -10.24
N ALA A 104 -4.89 -18.66 -8.99
CA ALA A 104 -5.58 -19.20 -7.82
C ALA A 104 -7.08 -18.92 -7.82
N TYR A 105 -7.50 -17.79 -8.41
CA TYR A 105 -8.90 -17.34 -8.42
C TYR A 105 -9.46 -17.26 -9.84
N ALA A 106 -8.94 -18.05 -10.79
CA ALA A 106 -9.35 -18.02 -12.20
C ALA A 106 -10.86 -18.20 -12.40
N GLU A 107 -11.49 -19.07 -11.63
CA GLU A 107 -12.94 -19.35 -11.69
C GLU A 107 -13.83 -18.15 -11.34
N PHE A 108 -13.30 -17.20 -10.54
CA PHE A 108 -14.01 -15.98 -10.13
C PHE A 108 -13.71 -14.77 -11.04
N LEU A 109 -12.76 -14.92 -11.98
CA LEU A 109 -12.32 -13.83 -12.85
C LEU A 109 -12.98 -13.93 -14.23
N HIS A 110 -14.01 -13.13 -14.46
CA HIS A 110 -14.76 -13.10 -15.72
C HIS A 110 -14.09 -12.26 -16.83
N ARG A 111 -12.82 -11.88 -16.67
CA ARG A 111 -12.06 -11.10 -17.65
C ARG A 111 -10.93 -11.93 -18.26
N LYS A 112 -10.65 -11.69 -19.54
CA LYS A 112 -9.47 -12.29 -20.19
C LYS A 112 -8.18 -11.67 -19.60
N ILE A 113 -7.24 -12.51 -19.23
CA ILE A 113 -5.95 -12.12 -18.67
C ILE A 113 -4.87 -12.99 -19.31
N ILE A 114 -3.76 -12.37 -19.71
CA ILE A 114 -2.56 -13.09 -20.15
C ILE A 114 -1.31 -12.55 -19.46
N ASN A 115 -0.29 -13.40 -19.36
CA ASN A 115 1.06 -12.96 -19.05
C ASN A 115 1.87 -12.97 -20.37
N PRO A 116 2.24 -11.81 -20.94
CA PRO A 116 2.89 -11.76 -22.25
C PRO A 116 4.26 -12.44 -22.27
N ILE A 117 4.98 -12.47 -21.13
CA ILE A 117 6.30 -13.12 -21.03
C ILE A 117 6.18 -14.64 -21.19
N LEU A 118 5.15 -15.23 -20.60
CA LEU A 118 4.93 -16.67 -20.58
C LEU A 118 4.08 -17.17 -21.75
N SER A 119 3.45 -16.28 -22.51
CA SER A 119 2.52 -16.63 -23.59
C SER A 119 3.24 -16.70 -24.96
N SER A 120 2.83 -17.63 -25.80
CA SER A 120 3.28 -17.66 -27.20
C SER A 120 2.71 -16.49 -27.99
N LYS A 121 3.31 -16.19 -29.14
CA LYS A 121 2.80 -15.13 -30.03
C LYS A 121 1.35 -15.38 -30.42
N ILE A 122 1.00 -16.63 -30.75
CA ILE A 122 -0.35 -17.03 -31.16
C ILE A 122 -1.38 -16.70 -30.06
N ILE A 123 -1.07 -17.03 -28.81
CA ILE A 123 -1.93 -16.74 -27.66
C ILE A 123 -2.12 -15.23 -27.45
N ILE A 124 -1.04 -14.45 -27.66
CA ILE A 124 -1.10 -12.99 -27.54
C ILE A 124 -2.00 -12.41 -28.66
N ASP A 125 -1.80 -12.87 -29.91
CA ASP A 125 -2.58 -12.38 -31.05
C ASP A 125 -4.08 -12.74 -30.90
N ASP A 126 -4.40 -13.95 -30.44
CA ASP A 126 -5.78 -14.36 -30.12
C ASP A 126 -6.39 -13.52 -28.98
N PHE A 127 -5.61 -13.25 -27.95
CA PHE A 127 -6.06 -12.38 -26.85
C PHE A 127 -6.39 -10.96 -27.31
N LEU A 128 -5.62 -10.40 -28.26
CA LEU A 128 -5.80 -9.07 -28.79
C LEU A 128 -6.96 -8.98 -29.78
N GLN A 129 -7.33 -10.10 -30.39
CA GLN A 129 -8.39 -10.14 -31.40
C GLN A 129 -9.73 -9.64 -30.82
N GLY A 130 -10.33 -8.65 -31.49
CA GLY A 130 -11.59 -8.04 -31.08
C GLY A 130 -11.50 -7.07 -29.89
N GLN A 131 -10.30 -6.86 -29.33
CA GLN A 131 -10.09 -5.86 -28.27
C GLN A 131 -9.76 -4.49 -28.88
N GLN A 132 -10.36 -3.43 -28.36
CA GLN A 132 -9.99 -2.05 -28.70
C GLN A 132 -8.85 -1.53 -27.85
N LYS A 133 -8.82 -1.91 -26.58
CA LYS A 133 -7.84 -1.47 -25.58
C LYS A 133 -7.47 -2.62 -24.65
N VAL A 134 -6.24 -2.62 -24.17
CA VAL A 134 -5.76 -3.51 -23.12
C VAL A 134 -5.17 -2.71 -21.97
N VAL A 135 -5.18 -3.30 -20.78
CA VAL A 135 -4.62 -2.70 -19.57
C VAL A 135 -3.39 -3.48 -19.16
N LEU A 136 -2.24 -2.83 -19.18
CA LEU A 136 -0.98 -3.40 -18.71
C LEU A 136 -0.77 -3.06 -17.23
N LYS A 137 -0.34 -4.04 -16.45
CA LYS A 137 -0.08 -3.88 -15.01
C LYS A 137 1.12 -4.72 -14.60
N LYS A 138 1.98 -4.18 -13.75
CA LYS A 138 3.02 -4.99 -13.08
C LYS A 138 2.38 -6.05 -12.17
N SER A 139 2.98 -7.24 -12.12
CA SER A 139 2.50 -8.35 -11.27
C SER A 139 2.46 -7.97 -9.79
N ASN A 140 3.47 -7.27 -9.31
CA ASN A 140 3.65 -6.85 -7.91
C ASN A 140 3.38 -5.34 -7.67
N GLY A 141 2.87 -4.59 -8.66
CA GLY A 141 2.51 -3.18 -8.52
C GLY A 141 1.28 -2.97 -7.63
N SER A 142 1.20 -1.85 -6.94
CA SER A 142 0.11 -1.47 -6.05
C SER A 142 -0.36 -0.03 -6.27
N GLN A 143 -1.52 0.32 -5.72
CA GLN A 143 -2.07 1.69 -5.71
C GLN A 143 -2.22 2.35 -7.09
N GLY A 144 -2.45 1.57 -8.15
CA GLY A 144 -2.58 2.10 -9.51
C GLY A 144 -1.28 2.56 -10.15
N LYS A 145 -0.14 2.41 -9.48
CA LYS A 145 1.17 2.70 -10.06
C LYS A 145 1.48 1.70 -11.18
N ASP A 146 2.12 2.18 -12.23
CA ASP A 146 2.50 1.36 -13.40
C ASP A 146 1.29 0.66 -14.07
N VAL A 147 0.14 1.33 -14.12
CA VAL A 147 -1.02 0.90 -14.88
C VAL A 147 -1.08 1.72 -16.16
N GLU A 148 -1.05 1.06 -17.31
CA GLU A 148 -1.12 1.70 -18.61
C GLU A 148 -2.29 1.13 -19.42
N ILE A 149 -3.01 2.02 -20.14
CA ILE A 149 -4.06 1.64 -21.06
C ILE A 149 -3.56 1.91 -22.46
N ILE A 150 -3.45 0.87 -23.29
CA ILE A 150 -2.91 0.95 -24.63
C ILE A 150 -3.99 0.53 -25.64
N ARG A 151 -4.08 1.23 -26.77
CA ARG A 151 -4.94 0.84 -27.88
C ARG A 151 -4.32 -0.32 -28.64
N VAL A 152 -5.12 -1.33 -28.97
CA VAL A 152 -4.63 -2.51 -29.69
C VAL A 152 -4.12 -2.16 -31.08
N ALA A 153 -4.69 -1.15 -31.75
CA ALA A 153 -4.21 -0.66 -33.03
C ALA A 153 -2.73 -0.18 -33.01
N ASP A 154 -2.26 0.26 -31.84
CA ASP A 154 -0.91 0.77 -31.65
C ASP A 154 0.06 -0.32 -31.14
N MET A 155 -0.37 -1.59 -31.12
CA MET A 155 0.36 -2.70 -30.52
C MET A 155 0.64 -3.85 -31.48
N SER A 156 1.83 -4.43 -31.34
CA SER A 156 2.15 -5.74 -31.87
C SER A 156 2.43 -6.74 -30.73
N SER A 157 2.33 -8.02 -31.00
CA SER A 157 2.69 -9.08 -30.03
C SER A 157 4.15 -8.98 -29.58
N SER A 158 5.06 -8.54 -30.48
CA SER A 158 6.46 -8.28 -30.16
C SER A 158 6.64 -7.09 -29.21
N TYR A 159 5.87 -6.03 -29.39
CA TYR A 159 5.87 -4.87 -28.51
C TYR A 159 5.45 -5.25 -27.08
N LEU A 160 4.39 -6.06 -26.93
CA LEU A 160 3.92 -6.50 -25.61
C LEU A 160 4.96 -7.32 -24.87
N LYS A 161 5.67 -8.21 -25.56
CA LYS A 161 6.77 -8.99 -24.94
C LYS A 161 7.91 -8.10 -24.50
N GLN A 162 8.40 -7.24 -25.37
CA GLN A 162 9.49 -6.31 -25.06
C GLN A 162 9.12 -5.35 -23.91
N TYR A 163 7.88 -4.86 -23.90
CA TYR A 163 7.40 -4.00 -22.83
C TYR A 163 7.33 -4.73 -21.48
N ALA A 164 6.92 -6.00 -21.48
CA ALA A 164 6.82 -6.81 -20.27
C ALA A 164 8.18 -7.19 -19.68
N GLU A 165 9.22 -7.29 -20.52
CA GLU A 165 10.62 -7.57 -20.12
C GLU A 165 11.32 -6.32 -19.53
N LEU A 166 10.93 -5.11 -19.96
CA LEU A 166 11.54 -3.85 -19.54
C LEU A 166 11.00 -3.31 -18.19
N LYS A 167 9.96 -3.89 -17.62
CA LYS A 167 9.29 -3.45 -16.40
C LYS A 167 9.16 -4.51 -15.34
#